data_a7275a2d71cfe2c66e2cf229f0268c79
#
_entry.id   a7275a2d71cfe2c66e2cf229f0268c79
#
_cell.length_a   1.000
_cell.length_b   1.000
_cell.length_c   1.000
_cell.angle_alpha   90.00
_cell.angle_beta   90.00
_cell.angle_gamma   90.00
#
_symmetry.space_group_name_H-M   'P 1'
#
loop_
_entity.id
_entity.type
_entity.pdbx_description
1 polymer ?
#
loop_
_entity_poly.entity_id
_entity_poly.type
_entity_poly.pdbx_seq_one_letter_code
_entity_poly.pdbx_strand_id
1 'polypeptide(L)'
;MKLVRLYTGDDDESHIEIHDQQEFFDFTERNNTRTAVQKAHGIIFATRDTSAEVKFHNATRRQYGLYLSATVELGMGDGSSVVMEPGDILLAEDTTGHGHTSTVLKDGMVIFVRLEE
;
A
#
# COMPACT_ATOMS: atom_id res chain seq x y z
N MET A 1 7.35 -6.68 10.08
CA MET A 1 6.71 -6.40 8.77
C MET A 1 5.23 -6.14 8.99
N LYS A 2 4.78 -4.94 8.65
CA LYS A 2 3.34 -4.63 8.66
C LYS A 2 2.73 -4.98 7.31
N LEU A 3 1.51 -5.50 7.34
CA LEU A 3 0.73 -5.78 6.14
C LEU A 3 -0.52 -4.91 6.23
N VAL A 4 -0.59 -3.90 5.39
CA VAL A 4 -1.59 -2.84 5.47
C VAL A 4 -2.45 -2.84 4.21
N ARG A 5 -3.77 -2.78 4.41
CA ARG A 5 -4.73 -2.59 3.33
C ARG A 5 -5.35 -1.21 3.47
N LEU A 6 -5.37 -0.45 2.38
CA LEU A 6 -6.16 0.78 2.27
C LEU A 6 -7.35 0.49 1.37
N TYR A 7 -8.54 0.90 1.80
CA TYR A 7 -9.75 0.72 1.01
C TYR A 7 -10.67 1.94 1.17
N THR A 8 -11.54 2.15 0.21
CA THR A 8 -12.52 3.23 0.28
C THR A 8 -13.75 2.74 1.02
N GLY A 9 -14.10 3.43 2.09
CA GLY A 9 -15.29 3.14 2.88
C GLY A 9 -16.56 3.77 2.32
N ASP A 10 -17.69 3.49 2.95
CA ASP A 10 -19.00 4.05 2.57
C ASP A 10 -19.06 5.56 2.72
N ASP A 11 -18.16 6.14 3.49
CA ASP A 11 -18.02 7.59 3.72
C ASP A 11 -17.16 8.28 2.65
N ASP A 12 -16.75 7.56 1.59
CA ASP A 12 -15.87 8.06 0.53
C ASP A 12 -14.45 8.41 1.03
N GLU A 13 -14.08 7.95 2.21
CA GLU A 13 -12.73 8.13 2.78
C GLU A 13 -11.95 6.84 2.71
N SER A 14 -10.62 6.97 2.61
CA SER A 14 -9.74 5.82 2.72
C SER A 14 -9.61 5.38 4.18
N HIS A 15 -9.60 4.08 4.40
CA HIS A 15 -9.48 3.45 5.72
C HIS A 15 -8.31 2.48 5.75
N ILE A 16 -7.76 2.28 6.95
CA ILE A 16 -6.59 1.44 7.19
C ILE A 16 -7.04 0.15 7.86
N GLU A 17 -6.58 -0.99 7.32
CA GLU A 17 -6.63 -2.28 8.01
C GLU A 17 -5.21 -2.81 8.12
N ILE A 18 -4.83 -3.30 9.31
CA ILE A 18 -3.56 -3.97 9.52
C ILE A 18 -3.86 -5.44 9.73
N HIS A 19 -3.24 -6.28 8.92
CA HIS A 19 -3.52 -7.71 8.87
C HIS A 19 -2.32 -8.53 9.29
N ASP A 20 -2.56 -9.77 9.76
CA ASP A 20 -1.51 -10.76 9.83
C ASP A 20 -1.34 -11.43 8.46
N GLN A 21 -0.34 -12.30 8.33
CA GLN A 21 -0.05 -12.94 7.04
C GLN A 21 -1.20 -13.81 6.55
N GLN A 22 -1.89 -14.49 7.46
CA GLN A 22 -2.97 -15.41 7.09
C GLN A 22 -4.20 -14.66 6.57
N GLU A 23 -4.41 -13.44 7.05
CA GLU A 23 -5.50 -12.59 6.58
C GLU A 23 -5.15 -11.90 5.25
N PHE A 24 -3.89 -11.47 5.13
CA PHE A 24 -3.45 -10.65 4.00
C PHE A 24 -3.22 -11.47 2.75
N PHE A 25 -2.67 -12.68 2.90
CA PHE A 25 -2.31 -13.55 1.78
C PHE A 25 -3.11 -14.85 1.81
N ASP A 26 -3.50 -15.30 0.64
CA ASP A 26 -4.15 -16.60 0.47
C ASP A 26 -3.07 -17.63 0.14
N PHE A 27 -2.52 -18.26 1.17
CA PHE A 27 -1.44 -19.24 1.03
C PHE A 27 -2.02 -20.62 0.70
N THR A 28 -2.20 -20.90 -0.58
CA THR A 28 -2.81 -22.15 -1.05
C THR A 28 -1.82 -23.10 -1.72
N GLU A 29 -0.60 -22.64 -2.05
CA GLU A 29 0.37 -23.40 -2.81
C GLU A 29 1.54 -23.86 -1.93
N ARG A 30 2.22 -24.93 -2.36
CA ARG A 30 3.41 -25.44 -1.68
C ARG A 30 3.21 -25.67 -0.19
N ASN A 31 2.22 -26.52 0.19
CA ASN A 31 1.86 -26.78 1.59
C ASN A 31 1.46 -25.51 2.35
N ASN A 32 0.69 -24.63 1.70
CA ASN A 32 0.20 -23.38 2.28
C ASN A 32 1.32 -22.42 2.69
N THR A 33 2.39 -22.40 1.92
CA THR A 33 3.52 -21.47 2.14
C THR A 33 3.64 -20.39 1.08
N ARG A 34 2.87 -20.49 -0.01
CA ARG A 34 2.90 -19.51 -1.10
C ARG A 34 1.48 -19.20 -1.55
N THR A 35 1.32 -17.97 -2.05
CA THR A 35 0.11 -17.64 -2.81
C THR A 35 0.17 -18.30 -4.19
N ALA A 36 -0.97 -18.47 -4.82
CA ALA A 36 -1.00 -18.71 -6.26
C ALA A 36 -0.39 -17.49 -6.97
N VAL A 37 0.01 -17.69 -8.23
CA VAL A 37 0.52 -16.55 -9.03
C VAL A 37 -0.59 -15.52 -9.17
N GLN A 38 -0.29 -14.28 -8.81
CA GLN A 38 -1.21 -13.16 -9.01
C GLN A 38 -0.83 -12.44 -10.30
N LYS A 39 -1.83 -12.18 -11.13
CA LYS A 39 -1.60 -11.47 -12.39
C LYS A 39 -1.33 -10.01 -12.10
N ALA A 40 -0.26 -9.49 -12.69
CA ALA A 40 0.12 -8.10 -12.56
C ALA A 40 0.03 -7.40 -13.91
N HIS A 41 -0.43 -6.15 -13.88
CA HIS A 41 -0.45 -5.28 -15.06
C HIS A 41 0.96 -4.74 -15.33
N GLY A 42 1.73 -4.47 -14.30
CA GLY A 42 3.07 -3.91 -14.44
C GLY A 42 3.70 -3.61 -13.09
N ILE A 43 4.93 -3.13 -13.16
CA ILE A 43 5.73 -2.84 -11.97
C ILE A 43 6.39 -1.46 -12.14
N ILE A 44 6.44 -0.70 -11.04
CA ILE A 44 7.08 0.63 -11.01
C ILE A 44 8.11 0.62 -9.88
N PHE A 45 9.32 1.08 -10.19
CA PHE A 45 10.34 1.34 -9.19
C PHE A 45 10.35 2.86 -8.95
N ALA A 46 10.09 3.27 -7.72
CA ALA A 46 9.98 4.70 -7.39
C ALA A 46 10.92 5.08 -6.28
N THR A 47 11.70 6.16 -6.49
CA THR A 47 12.42 6.78 -5.39
C THR A 47 11.49 7.73 -4.66
N ARG A 48 11.66 7.82 -3.34
CA ARG A 48 10.92 8.75 -2.48
C ARG A 48 11.90 9.65 -1.76
N ASP A 49 11.59 10.93 -1.74
CA ASP A 49 12.45 11.97 -1.19
C ASP A 49 11.66 12.74 -0.13
N THR A 50 12.30 13.09 0.98
CA THR A 50 11.67 13.80 2.09
C THR A 50 11.19 15.20 1.72
N SER A 51 11.66 15.77 0.62
CA SER A 51 11.13 17.04 0.10
C SER A 51 9.80 16.89 -0.60
N ALA A 52 9.39 15.66 -0.93
CA ALA A 52 8.17 15.38 -1.64
C ALA A 52 7.03 15.09 -0.67
N GLU A 53 5.90 15.76 -0.88
CA GLU A 53 4.66 15.51 -0.17
C GLU A 53 3.56 15.37 -1.19
N VAL A 54 2.80 14.29 -1.11
CA VAL A 54 1.67 14.05 -2.00
C VAL A 54 0.39 14.24 -1.22
N LYS A 55 -0.41 15.23 -1.63
CA LYS A 55 -1.70 15.53 -1.02
C LYS A 55 -2.71 14.44 -1.34
N PHE A 56 -3.94 14.58 -0.86
CA PHE A 56 -4.97 13.57 -1.04
C PHE A 56 -5.09 13.14 -2.50
N HIS A 57 -4.94 11.84 -2.71
CA HIS A 57 -5.03 11.21 -4.03
C HIS A 57 -5.47 9.76 -3.86
N ASN A 58 -6.07 9.22 -4.90
CA ASN A 58 -6.47 7.81 -4.95
C ASN A 58 -5.32 6.96 -5.47
N ALA A 59 -5.36 5.68 -5.16
CA ALA A 59 -4.61 4.71 -5.93
C ALA A 59 -5.19 4.70 -7.36
N THR A 60 -4.35 4.84 -8.38
CA THR A 60 -4.82 4.87 -9.77
C THR A 60 -5.28 3.49 -10.24
N ARG A 61 -4.86 2.47 -9.55
CA ARG A 61 -5.18 1.07 -9.79
C ARG A 61 -4.94 0.31 -8.50
N ARG A 62 -5.67 -0.78 -8.29
CA ARG A 62 -5.37 -1.69 -7.18
C ARG A 62 -3.92 -2.16 -7.31
N GLN A 63 -3.13 -2.00 -6.26
CA GLN A 63 -1.68 -2.26 -6.37
C GLN A 63 -1.07 -2.56 -5.01
N TYR A 64 0.02 -3.33 -5.03
CA TYR A 64 0.88 -3.47 -3.88
C TYR A 64 1.94 -2.37 -3.85
N GLY A 65 2.27 -1.91 -2.67
CA GLY A 65 3.47 -1.11 -2.42
C GLY A 65 4.43 -1.93 -1.57
N LEU A 66 5.61 -2.20 -2.09
CA LEU A 66 6.66 -2.93 -1.38
C LEU A 66 7.72 -1.91 -0.96
N TYR A 67 7.79 -1.64 0.34
CA TYR A 67 8.69 -0.62 0.88
C TYR A 67 10.06 -1.24 1.10
N LEU A 68 11.01 -0.94 0.20
CA LEU A 68 12.36 -1.50 0.28
C LEU A 68 13.22 -0.73 1.27
N SER A 69 13.28 0.59 1.14
CA SER A 69 14.18 1.40 1.97
C SER A 69 13.57 2.74 2.40
N ALA A 70 12.46 3.16 1.82
CA ALA A 70 11.80 4.40 2.20
C ALA A 70 10.91 4.20 3.43
N THR A 71 10.74 5.27 4.22
CA THR A 71 9.74 5.35 5.28
C THR A 71 8.74 6.43 4.89
N VAL A 72 7.46 6.06 4.82
CA VAL A 72 6.40 6.94 4.32
C VAL A 72 5.20 6.87 5.23
N GLU A 73 4.69 8.03 5.65
CA GLU A 73 3.45 8.12 6.39
C GLU A 73 2.27 8.30 5.44
N LEU A 74 1.27 7.45 5.58
CA LEU A 74 0.02 7.52 4.82
C LEU A 74 -1.05 8.08 5.73
N GLY A 75 -1.64 9.21 5.36
CA GLY A 75 -2.65 9.91 6.15
C GLY A 75 -4.04 9.78 5.56
N MET A 76 -5.03 9.60 6.44
CA MET A 76 -6.44 9.46 6.06
C MET A 76 -7.18 10.75 6.36
N GLY A 77 -8.36 10.90 5.77
CA GLY A 77 -9.17 12.10 5.93
C GLY A 77 -9.68 12.34 7.36
N ASP A 78 -9.79 11.27 8.16
CA ASP A 78 -10.21 11.37 9.55
C ASP A 78 -9.06 11.72 10.52
N GLY A 79 -7.85 11.94 9.99
CA GLY A 79 -6.66 12.25 10.77
C GLY A 79 -5.88 11.04 11.24
N SER A 80 -6.36 9.82 11.01
CA SER A 80 -5.58 8.62 11.29
C SER A 80 -4.46 8.46 10.27
N SER A 81 -3.42 7.73 10.64
CA SER A 81 -2.27 7.51 9.76
C SER A 81 -1.60 6.18 10.07
N VAL A 82 -0.79 5.72 9.14
CA VAL A 82 0.08 4.56 9.31
C VAL A 82 1.43 4.88 8.70
N VAL A 83 2.51 4.46 9.36
CA VAL A 83 3.87 4.63 8.86
C VAL A 83 4.32 3.33 8.24
N MET A 84 4.62 3.38 6.94
CA MET A 84 5.18 2.24 6.22
C MET A 84 6.70 2.32 6.31
N GLU A 85 7.31 1.27 6.81
CA GLU A 85 8.76 1.17 7.01
C GLU A 85 9.37 0.12 6.09
N PRO A 86 10.69 0.11 5.93
CA PRO A 86 11.34 -0.92 5.10
C PRO A 86 10.90 -2.34 5.52
N GLY A 87 10.49 -3.12 4.52
CA GLY A 87 9.95 -4.46 4.72
C GLY A 87 8.44 -4.53 4.82
N ASP A 88 7.74 -3.41 4.94
CA ASP A 88 6.28 -3.37 5.01
C ASP A 88 5.65 -3.48 3.62
N ILE A 89 4.46 -4.04 3.56
CA ILE A 89 3.71 -4.21 2.32
C ILE A 89 2.34 -3.54 2.45
N LEU A 90 2.02 -2.73 1.45
CA LEU A 90 0.73 -2.05 1.31
C LEU A 90 -0.06 -2.72 0.19
N LEU A 91 -1.34 -2.97 0.43
CA LEU A 91 -2.30 -3.23 -0.63
C LEU A 91 -3.23 -2.03 -0.73
N ALA A 92 -3.04 -1.23 -1.76
CA ALA A 92 -3.85 -0.03 -2.00
C ALA A 92 -5.03 -0.39 -2.89
N GLU A 93 -6.23 -0.29 -2.30
CA GLU A 93 -7.50 -0.57 -2.99
C GLU A 93 -8.42 0.65 -2.97
N ASP A 94 -7.94 1.79 -2.49
CA ASP A 94 -8.68 3.04 -2.42
C ASP A 94 -8.64 3.78 -3.76
N THR A 95 -9.24 3.17 -4.77
CA THR A 95 -9.25 3.67 -6.15
C THR A 95 -10.34 4.70 -6.41
N THR A 96 -11.15 4.99 -5.41
CA THR A 96 -12.26 5.96 -5.47
C THR A 96 -12.22 6.86 -4.24
N GLY A 97 -13.08 7.87 -4.22
CA GLY A 97 -13.25 8.75 -3.06
C GLY A 97 -12.13 9.75 -2.87
N HIS A 98 -11.97 10.19 -1.63
CA HIS A 98 -11.01 11.24 -1.24
C HIS A 98 -9.55 10.79 -1.36
N GLY A 99 -9.30 9.49 -1.09
CA GLY A 99 -7.94 8.95 -1.11
C GLY A 99 -7.17 9.21 0.18
N HIS A 100 -5.85 9.22 0.06
CA HIS A 100 -4.94 9.36 1.19
C HIS A 100 -3.81 10.33 0.84
N THR A 101 -3.09 10.77 1.87
CA THR A 101 -1.86 11.57 1.71
C THR A 101 -0.64 10.69 1.88
N SER A 102 0.49 11.12 1.31
CA SER A 102 1.79 10.46 1.50
C SER A 102 2.81 11.51 1.89
N THR A 103 3.46 11.29 3.03
CA THR A 103 4.56 12.13 3.51
C THR A 103 5.79 11.27 3.68
N VAL A 104 6.86 11.58 2.95
CA VAL A 104 8.10 10.81 3.03
C VAL A 104 8.87 11.25 4.26
N LEU A 105 9.08 10.33 5.20
CA LEU A 105 9.82 10.59 6.43
C LEU A 105 11.30 10.25 6.27
N LYS A 106 11.63 9.33 5.36
CA LYS A 106 13.00 8.90 5.10
C LYS A 106 13.13 8.55 3.62
N ASP A 107 14.14 9.10 2.97
CA ASP A 107 14.42 8.82 1.55
C ASP A 107 14.63 7.33 1.33
N GLY A 108 14.24 6.86 0.18
CA GLY A 108 14.44 5.46 -0.19
C GLY A 108 13.61 5.07 -1.40
N MET A 109 13.43 3.76 -1.56
CA MET A 109 12.76 3.20 -2.71
C MET A 109 11.53 2.42 -2.31
N VAL A 110 10.49 2.52 -3.12
CA VAL A 110 9.27 1.71 -3.05
C VAL A 110 9.04 1.09 -4.41
N ILE A 111 8.62 -0.18 -4.42
CA ILE A 111 8.21 -0.86 -5.64
C ILE A 111 6.69 -0.94 -5.62
N PHE A 112 6.04 -0.52 -6.71
CA PHE A 112 4.61 -0.71 -6.88
C PHE A 112 4.36 -1.82 -7.90
N VAL A 113 3.60 -2.82 -7.48
CA VAL A 113 3.15 -3.89 -8.36
C VAL A 113 1.67 -3.62 -8.65
N ARG A 114 1.38 -3.19 -9.86
CA ARG A 114 0.02 -2.84 -10.28
C ARG A 114 -0.70 -4.13 -10.66
N LEU A 115 -1.82 -4.38 -10.00
CA LEU A 115 -2.54 -5.63 -10.21
C LEU A 115 -3.46 -5.53 -11.41
N GLU A 116 -3.65 -6.65 -12.05
CA GLU A 116 -4.66 -6.81 -13.09
C GLU A 116 -5.99 -7.09 -12.41
N GLU A 117 -6.96 -6.30 -12.70
CA GLU A 117 -8.29 -6.38 -12.10
C GLU A 117 -9.17 -7.39 -12.83
#